data_1a158928761f6ce1defe15f9b35e9109
#
_entry.id   1a158928761f6ce1defe15f9b35e9109
#
_cell.length_a   1.000
_cell.length_b   1.000
_cell.length_c   1.000
_cell.angle_alpha   90.00
_cell.angle_beta   90.00
_cell.angle_gamma   90.00
#
_symmetry.space_group_name_H-M   'P 1'
#
loop_
_entity.id
_entity.type
_entity.pdbx_description
1 polymer ?
#
loop_
_entity_poly.entity_id
_entity_poly.type
_entity_poly.pdbx_seq_one_letter_code
_entity_poly.pdbx_strand_id
1 'polypeptide(L)'
;MAELSGTLLAFDFGLKHIGVAVGNTLLKQAQALDIISAATNDAKFAELAKLIQSWQPILCVVGLPMHPDGASHEMTQRCQRFANQLQGRYGVPTVLVDERYSSAVFSAKRGERIDDQSAALILQQYFDLLS
;
A
#
# COMPACT_ATOMS: atom_id res chain seq x y z
N MET A 1 19.41 5.76 -16.74
CA MET A 1 19.04 5.86 -16.50
C MET A 1 18.30 5.61 -15.92
N ALA A 2 18.06 5.55 -15.72
CA ALA A 2 17.44 5.47 -15.28
C ALA A 2 16.78 5.37 -14.69
N GLU A 3 16.45 5.38 -14.42
CA GLU A 3 15.94 5.17 -13.86
C GLU A 3 14.84 5.28 -13.38
N LEU A 4 14.41 4.69 -12.72
CA LEU A 4 13.19 4.77 -12.04
C LEU A 4 13.24 5.92 -11.12
N SER A 5 12.79 7.03 -11.55
CA SER A 5 12.79 8.21 -10.76
C SER A 5 11.37 8.74 -10.76
N GLY A 6 10.76 8.79 -9.61
CA GLY A 6 9.40 9.26 -9.54
C GLY A 6 8.73 8.96 -8.22
N THR A 7 7.44 9.16 -8.18
CA THR A 7 6.62 9.02 -6.99
C THR A 7 6.09 7.59 -6.87
N LEU A 8 6.08 7.09 -5.64
CA LEU A 8 5.47 5.81 -5.34
C LEU A 8 4.34 6.04 -4.35
N LEU A 9 3.26 5.28 -4.52
CA LEU A 9 2.19 5.25 -3.54
C LEU A 9 2.15 3.87 -2.92
N ALA A 10 1.91 3.80 -1.64
CA ALA A 10 1.75 2.52 -0.96
C ALA A 10 0.41 2.47 -0.27
N PHE A 11 -0.12 1.27 -0.17
CA PHE A 11 -1.45 1.06 0.37
C PHE A 11 -1.43 -0.06 1.39
N ASP A 12 -2.07 0.21 2.52
CA ASP A 12 -2.34 -0.81 3.52
C ASP A 12 -3.82 -1.12 3.40
N PHE A 13 -4.14 -2.20 2.72
CA PHE A 13 -5.51 -2.51 2.37
C PHE A 13 -6.26 -3.14 3.54
N GLY A 14 -7.39 -2.56 3.90
CA GLY A 14 -8.30 -3.12 4.88
C GLY A 14 -9.70 -3.14 4.31
N LEU A 15 -10.58 -3.87 4.96
CA LEU A 15 -11.95 -3.99 4.47
C LEU A 15 -12.72 -2.68 4.57
N LYS A 16 -12.46 -1.92 5.61
CA LYS A 16 -13.16 -0.66 5.82
C LYS A 16 -12.34 0.56 5.47
N HIS A 17 -11.04 0.45 5.63
CA HIS A 17 -10.15 1.58 5.42
C HIS A 17 -8.95 1.16 4.63
N ILE A 18 -8.42 2.07 3.86
CA ILE A 18 -7.18 1.86 3.13
C ILE A 18 -6.23 2.97 3.51
N GLY A 19 -5.12 2.62 4.16
CA GLY A 19 -4.10 3.60 4.48
C GLY A 19 -3.25 3.87 3.25
N VAL A 20 -2.84 5.11 3.06
CA VAL A 20 -2.09 5.52 1.88
C VAL A 20 -0.86 6.29 2.31
N ALA A 21 0.26 5.99 1.68
CA ALA A 21 1.50 6.72 1.89
C ALA A 21 2.10 7.10 0.55
N VAL A 22 2.95 8.10 0.57
CA VAL A 22 3.61 8.58 -0.64
C VAL A 22 5.10 8.74 -0.36
N GLY A 23 5.90 8.51 -1.37
CA GLY A 23 7.32 8.73 -1.29
C GLY A 23 7.89 8.84 -2.67
N ASN A 24 9.19 9.14 -2.74
CA ASN A 24 9.79 9.25 -4.04
C ASN A 24 11.16 8.60 -4.04
N THR A 25 11.60 8.18 -5.22
CA THR A 25 12.79 7.36 -5.33
C THR A 25 14.08 8.11 -5.02
N LEU A 26 14.05 9.42 -5.11
CA LEU A 26 15.24 10.20 -4.80
C LEU A 26 15.50 10.29 -3.31
N LEU A 27 14.45 10.59 -2.56
CA LEU A 27 14.58 10.73 -1.12
C LEU A 27 14.51 9.41 -0.39
N LYS A 28 13.81 8.44 -0.98
CA LYS A 28 13.60 7.12 -0.39
C LYS A 28 13.06 7.20 1.01
N GLN A 29 12.16 8.13 1.22
CA GLN A 29 11.47 8.30 2.48
C GLN A 29 9.98 8.25 2.26
N ALA A 30 9.30 7.54 3.12
CA ALA A 30 7.87 7.37 3.04
C ALA A 30 7.19 8.34 3.98
N GLN A 31 6.05 8.84 3.56
CA GLN A 31 5.29 9.82 4.31
C GLN A 31 3.83 9.42 4.29
N ALA A 32 3.21 9.43 5.46
CA ALA A 32 1.78 9.13 5.54
C ALA A 32 1.01 10.19 4.77
N LEU A 33 0.03 9.76 4.01
CA LEU A 33 -0.71 10.68 3.16
C LEU A 33 -2.17 10.77 3.53
N ASP A 34 -2.88 9.65 3.60
CA ASP A 34 -4.32 9.69 3.78
C ASP A 34 -4.85 8.35 4.22
N ILE A 35 -6.11 8.33 4.64
CA ILE A 35 -6.85 7.12 4.90
C ILE A 35 -8.14 7.22 4.11
N ILE A 36 -8.37 6.24 3.26
CA ILE A 36 -9.59 6.19 2.47
C ILE A 36 -10.61 5.37 3.23
N SER A 37 -11.75 5.97 3.51
CA SER A 37 -12.86 5.30 4.17
C SER A 37 -14.09 5.50 3.32
N ALA A 38 -14.55 4.44 2.71
CA ALA A 38 -15.70 4.55 1.83
C ALA A 38 -16.55 3.30 1.98
N ALA A 39 -17.84 3.48 1.85
CA ALA A 39 -18.79 2.40 2.06
C ALA A 39 -18.85 1.42 0.92
N THR A 40 -18.54 1.88 -0.29
CA THR A 40 -18.65 1.02 -1.47
C THR A 40 -17.33 0.95 -2.22
N ASN A 41 -17.18 -0.09 -3.02
CA ASN A 41 -16.02 -0.21 -3.86
C ASN A 41 -15.92 0.93 -4.85
N ASP A 42 -17.03 1.34 -5.41
CA ASP A 42 -17.01 2.44 -6.38
C ASP A 42 -16.48 3.71 -5.73
N ALA A 43 -16.91 4.00 -4.51
CA ALA A 43 -16.42 5.17 -3.80
C ALA A 43 -14.94 5.05 -3.47
N LYS A 44 -14.49 3.86 -3.08
CA LYS A 44 -13.08 3.64 -2.80
C LYS A 44 -12.24 3.90 -4.02
N PHE A 45 -12.64 3.35 -5.15
CA PHE A 45 -11.83 3.52 -6.36
C PHE A 45 -11.93 4.93 -6.91
N ALA A 46 -13.01 5.63 -6.63
CA ALA A 46 -13.08 7.04 -7.00
C ALA A 46 -12.02 7.85 -6.24
N GLU A 47 -11.86 7.57 -4.95
CA GLU A 47 -10.84 8.25 -4.17
C GLU A 47 -9.43 7.85 -4.61
N LEU A 48 -9.24 6.58 -4.90
CA LEU A 48 -7.95 6.12 -5.39
C LEU A 48 -7.59 6.76 -6.72
N ALA A 49 -8.58 6.91 -7.60
CA ALA A 49 -8.34 7.55 -8.88
C ALA A 49 -7.85 8.98 -8.70
N LYS A 50 -8.41 9.69 -7.75
CA LYS A 50 -7.98 11.06 -7.48
C LYS A 50 -6.53 11.09 -7.03
N LEU A 51 -6.14 10.18 -6.16
CA LEU A 51 -4.78 10.13 -5.66
C LEU A 51 -3.81 9.79 -6.77
N ILE A 52 -4.17 8.82 -7.59
CA ILE A 52 -3.29 8.40 -8.68
C ILE A 52 -3.14 9.54 -9.69
N GLN A 53 -4.21 10.23 -9.95
CA GLN A 53 -4.17 11.35 -10.87
C GLN A 53 -3.34 12.50 -10.33
N SER A 54 -3.47 12.77 -9.03
CA SER A 54 -2.75 13.87 -8.40
C SER A 54 -1.26 13.61 -8.28
N TRP A 55 -0.89 12.40 -7.92
CA TRP A 55 0.50 12.07 -7.64
C TRP A 55 1.23 11.44 -8.81
N GLN A 56 0.49 10.87 -9.75
CA GLN A 56 1.03 10.21 -10.94
C GLN A 56 2.17 9.26 -10.58
N PRO A 57 1.88 8.24 -9.76
CA PRO A 57 2.94 7.34 -9.32
C PRO A 57 3.46 6.49 -10.47
N ILE A 58 4.73 6.16 -10.39
CA ILE A 58 5.31 5.24 -11.35
C ILE A 58 5.16 3.81 -10.88
N LEU A 59 4.82 3.62 -9.61
CA LEU A 59 4.68 2.30 -9.03
C LEU A 59 3.77 2.39 -7.82
N CYS A 60 2.95 1.38 -7.63
CA CYS A 60 2.15 1.23 -6.42
C CYS A 60 2.65 0.03 -5.64
N VAL A 61 2.64 0.15 -4.32
CA VAL A 61 3.09 -0.92 -3.43
C VAL A 61 1.92 -1.28 -2.52
N VAL A 62 1.60 -2.56 -2.43
CA VAL A 62 0.51 -3.01 -1.57
C VAL A 62 1.10 -3.95 -0.54
N GLY A 63 0.83 -3.69 0.73
CA GLY A 63 1.28 -4.56 1.80
C GLY A 63 0.50 -5.85 1.80
N LEU A 64 1.18 -6.96 1.94
CA LEU A 64 0.57 -8.27 1.96
C LEU A 64 0.69 -8.82 3.36
N PRO A 65 -0.42 -9.01 4.07
CA PRO A 65 -0.34 -9.52 5.43
C PRO A 65 0.13 -10.97 5.44
N MET A 66 1.09 -11.24 6.30
CA MET A 66 1.63 -12.58 6.43
C MET A 66 1.49 -13.00 7.88
N HIS A 67 0.83 -14.10 8.09
CA HIS A 67 0.64 -14.64 9.43
C HIS A 67 1.37 -15.96 9.54
N PRO A 68 2.12 -16.14 10.61
CA PRO A 68 2.89 -17.37 10.77
C PRO A 68 2.04 -18.63 10.70
N ASP A 69 0.81 -18.53 11.17
CA ASP A 69 -0.07 -19.70 11.16
C ASP A 69 -0.91 -19.80 9.90
N GLY A 70 -0.70 -18.90 8.96
CA GLY A 70 -1.41 -18.95 7.70
C GLY A 70 -2.88 -18.61 7.81
N ALA A 71 -3.29 -18.00 8.87
CA ALA A 71 -4.70 -17.81 9.16
C ALA A 71 -5.40 -16.78 8.30
N SER A 72 -4.67 -16.03 7.53
CA SER A 72 -5.26 -14.93 6.79
C SER A 72 -5.29 -15.11 5.30
N HIS A 73 -5.54 -16.32 4.86
CA HIS A 73 -5.56 -16.56 3.41
C HIS A 73 -6.55 -15.68 2.68
N GLU A 74 -7.70 -15.46 3.29
CA GLU A 74 -8.70 -14.64 2.64
C GLU A 74 -8.23 -13.20 2.47
N MET A 75 -7.61 -12.65 3.50
CA MET A 75 -7.11 -11.29 3.42
C MET A 75 -5.98 -11.18 2.42
N THR A 76 -5.13 -12.18 2.35
CA THR A 76 -4.07 -12.23 1.36
C THR A 76 -4.63 -12.19 -0.05
N GLN A 77 -5.68 -12.98 -0.30
CA GLN A 77 -6.32 -12.99 -1.61
C GLN A 77 -6.96 -11.64 -1.93
N ARG A 78 -7.53 -11.00 -0.94
CA ARG A 78 -8.13 -9.69 -1.16
C ARG A 78 -7.09 -8.65 -1.52
N CYS A 79 -5.93 -8.71 -0.86
CA CYS A 79 -4.85 -7.79 -1.17
C CYS A 79 -4.33 -8.01 -2.58
N GLN A 80 -4.19 -9.26 -3.00
CA GLN A 80 -3.76 -9.56 -4.34
C GLN A 80 -4.75 -9.07 -5.38
N ARG A 81 -6.04 -9.25 -5.09
CA ARG A 81 -7.07 -8.75 -5.99
C ARG A 81 -7.04 -7.24 -6.07
N PHE A 82 -6.86 -6.59 -4.93
CA PHE A 82 -6.77 -5.15 -4.89
C PHE A 82 -5.60 -4.65 -5.74
N ALA A 83 -4.43 -5.29 -5.61
CA ALA A 83 -3.27 -4.93 -6.41
C ALA A 83 -3.55 -5.11 -7.90
N ASN A 84 -4.20 -6.20 -8.27
CA ASN A 84 -4.54 -6.44 -9.66
C ASN A 84 -5.51 -5.38 -10.18
N GLN A 85 -6.43 -4.97 -9.35
CA GLN A 85 -7.39 -3.93 -9.75
C GLN A 85 -6.71 -2.58 -9.94
N LEU A 86 -5.76 -2.26 -9.08
CA LEU A 86 -5.01 -1.03 -9.24
C LEU A 86 -4.29 -1.01 -10.58
N GLN A 87 -3.59 -2.10 -10.85
CA GLN A 87 -2.84 -2.17 -12.09
C GLN A 87 -3.75 -2.17 -13.31
N GLY A 88 -4.85 -2.91 -13.23
CA GLY A 88 -5.78 -3.00 -14.36
C GLY A 88 -6.54 -1.72 -14.61
N ARG A 89 -6.96 -1.04 -13.56
CA ARG A 89 -7.76 0.18 -13.74
C ARG A 89 -6.94 1.38 -14.14
N TYR A 90 -5.73 1.49 -13.59
CA TYR A 90 -4.97 2.72 -13.74
C TYR A 90 -3.70 2.56 -14.54
N GLY A 91 -3.35 1.34 -14.89
CA GLY A 91 -2.18 1.10 -15.71
C GLY A 91 -0.86 1.37 -15.01
N VAL A 92 -0.87 1.37 -13.68
CA VAL A 92 0.34 1.62 -12.90
C VAL A 92 0.87 0.29 -12.40
N PRO A 93 2.13 -0.03 -12.65
CA PRO A 93 2.69 -1.27 -12.12
C PRO A 93 2.49 -1.35 -10.61
N THR A 94 2.13 -2.51 -10.11
CA THR A 94 1.81 -2.69 -8.70
C THR A 94 2.54 -3.92 -8.18
N VAL A 95 3.21 -3.77 -7.04
CA VAL A 95 3.93 -4.88 -6.42
C VAL A 95 3.38 -5.12 -5.03
N LEU A 96 3.58 -6.35 -4.56
CA LEU A 96 3.17 -6.75 -3.22
C LEU A 96 4.41 -6.85 -2.36
N VAL A 97 4.30 -6.37 -1.13
CA VAL A 97 5.40 -6.41 -0.18
C VAL A 97 4.93 -7.13 1.06
N ASP A 98 5.73 -8.08 1.52
CA ASP A 98 5.42 -8.87 2.68
C ASP A 98 5.55 -8.01 3.94
N GLU A 99 4.45 -7.82 4.64
CA GLU A 99 4.43 -6.97 5.83
C GLU A 99 5.15 -7.61 7.02
N ARG A 100 5.53 -8.86 6.90
CA ARG A 100 6.17 -9.57 7.99
C ARG A 100 7.39 -8.83 8.51
N TYR A 101 8.09 -8.12 7.66
CA TYR A 101 9.31 -7.45 8.04
C TYR A 101 9.13 -6.02 8.46
N SER A 102 7.92 -5.51 8.38
CA SER A 102 7.70 -4.13 8.74
C SER A 102 7.46 -4.04 10.23
N SER A 103 6.39 -3.50 10.64
CA SER A 103 6.13 -3.28 12.04
C SER A 103 5.23 -4.35 12.61
N ALA A 104 5.45 -5.57 12.20
CA ALA A 104 4.59 -6.66 12.66
C ALA A 104 4.51 -6.70 14.17
N VAL A 105 5.63 -6.45 14.82
CA VAL A 105 5.65 -6.47 16.26
C VAL A 105 4.74 -5.42 16.85
N PHE A 106 4.75 -4.25 16.26
CA PHE A 106 3.91 -3.18 16.76
C PHE A 106 2.46 -3.38 16.39
N SER A 107 2.23 -3.79 15.19
CA SER A 107 0.85 -3.96 14.75
C SER A 107 0.15 -5.06 15.48
N ALA A 108 0.87 -6.01 15.99
CA ALA A 108 0.25 -7.10 16.73
C ALA A 108 -0.50 -6.58 17.93
N LYS A 109 -0.07 -5.48 18.49
CA LYS A 109 -0.70 -4.96 19.65
C LYS A 109 -2.00 -4.34 19.39
N ARG A 110 -2.15 -3.74 18.25
CA ARG A 110 -3.39 -3.10 17.94
C ARG A 110 -3.82 -3.51 16.60
N GLY A 111 -3.45 -4.66 16.20
CA GLY A 111 -3.51 -5.21 14.88
C GLY A 111 -4.72 -4.93 14.04
N GLU A 112 -5.76 -4.48 14.61
CA GLU A 112 -6.95 -4.21 13.82
C GLU A 112 -6.95 -2.81 13.25
N ARG A 113 -5.97 -2.00 13.57
CA ARG A 113 -5.98 -0.64 13.07
C ARG A 113 -5.23 -0.51 11.77
N ILE A 114 -5.92 0.00 10.78
CA ILE A 114 -5.32 0.39 9.52
C ILE A 114 -5.22 1.91 9.56
N ASP A 115 -4.05 2.44 9.34
CA ASP A 115 -3.91 3.88 9.27
C ASP A 115 -2.81 4.25 8.30
N ASP A 116 -2.60 5.54 8.10
CA ASP A 116 -1.65 6.01 7.13
C ASP A 116 -0.21 5.72 7.55
N GLN A 117 0.03 5.53 8.85
CA GLN A 117 1.37 5.16 9.31
C GLN A 117 1.73 3.76 8.88
N SER A 118 0.76 2.86 8.85
CA SER A 118 1.02 1.50 8.38
C SER A 118 1.44 1.51 6.93
N ALA A 119 0.79 2.31 6.11
CA ALA A 119 1.16 2.42 4.71
C ALA A 119 2.55 3.01 4.55
N ALA A 120 2.90 3.97 5.40
CA ALA A 120 4.23 4.57 5.35
C ALA A 120 5.29 3.53 5.69
N LEU A 121 5.02 2.66 6.64
CA LEU A 121 5.96 1.61 6.99
C LEU A 121 6.14 0.62 5.85
N ILE A 122 5.06 0.30 5.17
CA ILE A 122 5.13 -0.59 4.01
C ILE A 122 6.01 0.03 2.94
N LEU A 123 5.82 1.30 2.66
CA LEU A 123 6.58 1.96 1.63
C LEU A 123 8.04 2.10 2.02
N GLN A 124 8.31 2.42 3.28
CA GLN A 124 9.67 2.55 3.74
C GLN A 124 10.40 1.22 3.63
N GLN A 125 9.71 0.14 3.95
CA GLN A 125 10.30 -1.18 3.80
C GLN A 125 10.67 -1.45 2.35
N TYR A 126 9.81 -1.04 1.43
CA TYR A 126 10.10 -1.23 0.02
C TYR A 126 11.34 -0.44 -0.40
N PHE A 127 11.45 0.81 0.05
CA PHE A 127 12.64 1.60 -0.24
C PHE A 127 13.89 0.95 0.32
N ASP A 128 13.80 0.39 1.51
CA ASP A 128 14.94 -0.27 2.13
C ASP A 128 15.38 -1.49 1.33
N LEU A 129 14.43 -2.18 0.73
CA LEU A 129 14.77 -3.33 -0.11
C LEU A 129 15.48 -2.92 -1.38
N LEU A 130 15.29 -1.70 -1.82
CA LEU A 130 15.97 -1.22 -3.02
C LEU A 130 17.40 -0.81 -2.77
N SER A 131 17.74 -0.60 -1.53
CA SER A 131 19.09 -0.12 -1.18
C SER A 131 20.15 -1.18 -1.26
#